data_570b20fc9875e721b779ef7066accfd0
#
_entry.id   570b20fc9875e721b779ef7066accfd0
#
_cell.length_a   1.000
_cell.length_b   1.000
_cell.length_c   1.000
_cell.angle_alpha   90.00
_cell.angle_beta   90.00
_cell.angle_gamma   90.00
#
_symmetry.space_group_name_H-M   'P 1'
#
loop_
_entity.id
_entity.type
_entity.pdbx_description
1 polymer ?
#
loop_
_entity_poly.entity_id
_entity_poly.type
_entity_poly.pdbx_seq_one_letter_code
_entity_poly.pdbx_strand_id
1 'polypeptide(L)'
;MADILPAIFFGHGNPMNALLDNSYTAGWRQIGKQTPKPKAILSISAHWFVPGTGVTISTSPRTIHDFGGFPQELYQVQYPAPGDPGLARRVQEILQPLTVEFDSSWGLDHGTWSVLKHVYPDADVPVVQLSIDETQPASFHFEIGRRLAPLRGENILIVGSGNLVHNLHAYAWGRHMPDPYDWAIHFEHEAKAMMVAGEYKPLIDYESLGPEAMLSVPTPDHYLPMLYVLASRQEGEVITFPIEGVDGGSISMLTMQVG
;
A
#
# COMPACT_ATOMS: atom_id res chain seq x y z
N MET A 1 -15.75 15.62 18.09
CA MET A 1 -14.96 14.37 17.92
C MET A 1 -13.85 14.74 16.97
N ALA A 2 -12.62 14.32 17.18
CA ALA A 2 -11.58 14.52 16.17
C ALA A 2 -12.00 13.75 14.89
N ASP A 3 -11.84 14.39 13.72
CA ASP A 3 -12.15 13.73 12.46
C ASP A 3 -11.16 12.56 12.29
N ILE A 4 -11.72 11.37 12.02
CA ILE A 4 -10.92 10.16 11.77
C ILE A 4 -10.33 10.28 10.38
N LEU A 5 -9.01 10.13 10.24
CA LEU A 5 -8.38 10.13 8.91
C LEU A 5 -8.82 8.94 8.07
N PRO A 6 -8.89 9.07 6.75
CA PRO A 6 -9.06 7.91 5.88
C PRO A 6 -7.89 6.94 6.03
N ALA A 7 -8.07 5.72 5.53
CA ALA A 7 -6.97 4.82 5.23
C ALA A 7 -6.94 4.58 3.72
N ILE A 8 -5.77 4.52 3.10
CA ILE A 8 -5.66 4.52 1.65
C ILE A 8 -4.70 3.41 1.17
N PHE A 9 -5.18 2.58 0.27
CA PHE A 9 -4.35 1.64 -0.48
C PHE A 9 -4.07 2.21 -1.86
N PHE A 10 -2.80 2.23 -2.25
CA PHE A 10 -2.34 2.69 -3.55
C PHE A 10 -1.80 1.52 -4.38
N GLY A 11 -2.36 1.33 -5.58
CA GLY A 11 -1.73 0.55 -6.61
C GLY A 11 -0.53 1.31 -7.15
N HIS A 12 0.69 1.02 -6.65
CA HIS A 12 1.87 1.84 -6.97
C HIS A 12 2.41 1.57 -8.39
N GLY A 13 2.23 0.34 -8.90
CA GLY A 13 2.63 -0.05 -10.24
C GLY A 13 4.13 0.09 -10.49
N ASN A 14 4.49 0.63 -11.64
CA ASN A 14 5.89 0.76 -12.04
C ASN A 14 6.61 1.88 -11.26
N PRO A 15 7.84 1.65 -10.74
CA PRO A 15 8.63 2.69 -10.05
C PRO A 15 8.82 3.98 -10.86
N MET A 16 8.77 3.90 -12.19
CA MET A 16 8.83 5.06 -13.08
C MET A 16 7.71 6.07 -12.87
N ASN A 17 6.58 5.66 -12.25
CA ASN A 17 5.53 6.59 -11.86
C ASN A 17 6.05 7.73 -10.97
N ALA A 18 7.14 7.54 -10.24
CA ALA A 18 7.78 8.61 -9.48
C ALA A 18 8.27 9.80 -10.34
N LEU A 19 8.52 9.57 -11.62
CA LEU A 19 9.01 10.57 -12.57
C LEU A 19 7.96 10.93 -13.66
N LEU A 20 6.93 10.11 -13.80
CA LEU A 20 5.94 10.29 -14.87
C LEU A 20 4.81 11.24 -14.43
N ASP A 21 4.28 11.97 -15.40
CA ASP A 21 3.05 12.73 -15.28
C ASP A 21 1.97 12.03 -16.13
N ASN A 22 1.11 11.28 -15.46
CA ASN A 22 0.03 10.49 -16.06
C ASN A 22 -1.25 10.59 -15.22
N SER A 23 -2.32 9.92 -15.65
CA SER A 23 -3.61 9.94 -14.94
C SER A 23 -3.49 9.41 -13.50
N TYR A 24 -2.67 8.40 -13.26
CA TYR A 24 -2.48 7.81 -11.93
C TYR A 24 -1.78 8.80 -11.00
N THR A 25 -0.65 9.37 -11.42
CA THR A 25 0.11 10.33 -10.61
C THR A 25 -0.66 11.65 -10.41
N ALA A 26 -1.48 12.05 -11.37
CA ALA A 26 -2.42 13.17 -11.21
C ALA A 26 -3.48 12.86 -10.15
N GLY A 27 -4.02 11.64 -10.15
CA GLY A 27 -4.95 11.16 -9.13
C GLY A 27 -4.32 11.14 -7.73
N TRP A 28 -3.07 10.66 -7.58
CA TRP A 28 -2.35 10.67 -6.30
C TRP A 28 -2.16 12.09 -5.76
N ARG A 29 -1.80 13.05 -6.62
CA ARG A 29 -1.73 14.48 -6.24
C ARG A 29 -3.08 15.02 -5.78
N GLN A 30 -4.17 14.61 -6.42
CA GLN A 30 -5.51 15.04 -6.03
C GLN A 30 -5.91 14.46 -4.67
N ILE A 31 -5.61 13.18 -4.41
CA ILE A 31 -5.83 12.56 -3.10
C ILE A 31 -5.08 13.31 -2.01
N GLY A 32 -3.79 13.65 -2.24
CA GLY A 32 -3.00 14.42 -1.29
C GLY A 32 -3.60 15.79 -0.96
N LYS A 33 -4.21 16.47 -1.95
CA LYS A 33 -4.89 17.76 -1.73
C LYS A 33 -6.20 17.64 -0.97
N GLN A 34 -6.88 16.51 -1.10
CA GLN A 34 -8.19 16.26 -0.46
C GLN A 34 -8.06 15.66 0.94
N THR A 35 -6.99 14.92 1.19
CA THR A 35 -6.74 14.30 2.50
C THR A 35 -6.22 15.34 3.47
N PRO A 36 -6.83 15.48 4.67
CA PRO A 36 -6.28 16.35 5.71
C PRO A 36 -4.82 15.97 6.01
N LYS A 37 -3.95 16.97 6.19
CA LYS A 37 -2.53 16.71 6.45
C LYS A 37 -2.38 15.92 7.75
N PRO A 38 -1.84 14.69 7.71
CA PRO A 38 -1.69 13.88 8.91
C PRO A 38 -0.51 14.34 9.76
N LYS A 39 -0.51 13.94 11.02
CA LYS A 39 0.63 14.11 11.92
C LYS A 39 1.81 13.24 11.48
N ALA A 40 1.53 12.01 11.02
CA ALA A 40 2.50 11.08 10.46
C ALA A 40 1.77 10.04 9.57
N ILE A 41 2.54 9.29 8.83
CA ILE A 41 2.07 8.20 7.95
C ILE A 41 2.63 6.88 8.46
N LEU A 42 1.76 5.87 8.61
CA LEU A 42 2.16 4.48 8.73
C LEU A 42 1.99 3.82 7.37
N SER A 43 3.10 3.45 6.75
CA SER A 43 3.12 2.81 5.43
C SER A 43 3.38 1.31 5.56
N ILE A 44 2.54 0.51 4.90
CA ILE A 44 2.71 -0.93 4.73
C ILE A 44 2.96 -1.16 3.23
N SER A 45 4.20 -1.49 2.88
CA SER A 45 4.62 -1.66 1.50
C SER A 45 4.90 -3.12 1.16
N ALA A 46 4.47 -3.54 -0.02
CA ALA A 46 4.75 -4.85 -0.60
C ALA A 46 6.25 -5.21 -0.62
N HIS A 47 7.13 -4.20 -0.61
CA HIS A 47 8.57 -4.35 -0.78
C HIS A 47 9.33 -4.65 0.51
N TRP A 48 8.71 -4.46 1.67
CA TRP A 48 9.28 -4.91 2.94
C TRP A 48 8.59 -6.19 3.42
N PHE A 49 8.79 -7.26 2.66
CA PHE A 49 8.22 -8.59 2.86
C PHE A 49 9.32 -9.52 3.36
N VAL A 50 9.32 -9.81 4.65
CA VAL A 50 10.42 -10.47 5.39
C VAL A 50 9.88 -11.34 6.52
N PRO A 51 10.66 -12.32 7.02
CA PRO A 51 10.26 -13.07 8.20
C PRO A 51 10.15 -12.16 9.43
N GLY A 52 9.03 -12.28 10.16
CA GLY A 52 8.74 -11.47 11.36
C GLY A 52 8.19 -10.08 11.06
N THR A 53 7.80 -9.38 12.11
CA THR A 53 7.21 -8.06 12.04
C THR A 53 8.19 -7.01 12.53
N GLY A 54 8.59 -6.09 11.65
CA GLY A 54 9.48 -4.97 11.94
C GLY A 54 8.81 -3.61 11.72
N VAL A 55 9.25 -2.59 12.45
CA VAL A 55 8.82 -1.21 12.28
C VAL A 55 10.04 -0.29 12.24
N THR A 56 10.11 0.63 11.27
CA THR A 56 11.22 1.57 11.17
C THR A 56 11.23 2.55 12.33
N ILE A 57 12.43 2.77 12.94
CA ILE A 57 12.59 3.69 14.09
C ILE A 57 13.56 4.84 13.82
N SER A 58 14.13 4.92 12.62
CA SER A 58 15.02 6.02 12.23
C SER A 58 14.27 7.35 12.25
N THR A 59 14.92 8.41 12.75
CA THR A 59 14.40 9.80 12.64
C THR A 59 14.61 10.39 11.25
N SER A 60 15.47 9.77 10.42
CA SER A 60 15.78 10.20 9.06
C SER A 60 15.96 8.95 8.18
N PRO A 61 14.87 8.27 7.81
CA PRO A 61 14.95 7.09 6.99
C PRO A 61 15.48 7.43 5.59
N ARG A 62 16.38 6.59 5.09
CA ARG A 62 16.94 6.77 3.73
C ARG A 62 15.91 6.40 2.67
N THR A 63 15.99 7.01 1.49
CA THR A 63 15.29 6.53 0.30
C THR A 63 15.97 5.26 -0.21
N ILE A 64 15.22 4.16 -0.34
CA ILE A 64 15.72 2.87 -0.84
C ILE A 64 15.33 2.72 -2.32
N HIS A 65 16.30 2.34 -3.16
CA HIS A 65 16.09 1.99 -4.56
C HIS A 65 16.16 0.47 -4.72
N ASP A 66 15.08 -0.20 -4.32
CA ASP A 66 14.93 -1.66 -4.25
C ASP A 66 14.49 -2.28 -5.59
N PHE A 67 14.97 -1.74 -6.70
CA PHE A 67 14.69 -2.15 -8.07
C PHE A 67 15.96 -2.16 -8.92
N GLY A 68 15.89 -2.75 -10.11
CA GLY A 68 17.00 -2.79 -11.07
C GLY A 68 16.54 -2.58 -12.51
N GLY A 69 17.49 -2.18 -13.40
CA GLY A 69 17.22 -2.09 -14.83
C GLY A 69 16.46 -0.82 -15.29
N PHE A 70 16.35 0.19 -14.45
CA PHE A 70 15.67 1.46 -14.76
C PHE A 70 16.66 2.56 -15.20
N PRO A 71 16.17 3.66 -15.81
CA PRO A 71 16.97 4.83 -16.14
C PRO A 71 17.64 5.44 -14.90
N GLN A 72 18.83 6.02 -15.10
CA GLN A 72 19.66 6.58 -14.02
C GLN A 72 18.93 7.68 -13.21
N GLU A 73 18.05 8.44 -13.86
CA GLU A 73 17.26 9.49 -13.21
C GLU A 73 16.41 8.96 -12.06
N LEU A 74 15.90 7.72 -12.16
CA LEU A 74 15.09 7.13 -11.11
C LEU A 74 15.92 6.83 -9.86
N TYR A 75 17.20 6.43 -10.02
CA TYR A 75 18.11 6.20 -8.88
C TYR A 75 18.58 7.49 -8.20
N GLN A 76 18.34 8.65 -8.81
CA GLN A 76 18.65 9.97 -8.23
C GLN A 76 17.49 10.55 -7.42
N VAL A 77 16.30 9.95 -7.52
CA VAL A 77 15.14 10.41 -6.75
C VAL A 77 15.42 10.27 -5.27
N GLN A 78 15.16 11.33 -4.51
CA GLN A 78 15.19 11.31 -3.06
C GLN A 78 13.83 11.75 -2.53
N TYR A 79 13.39 11.10 -1.45
CA TYR A 79 12.20 11.49 -0.69
C TYR A 79 12.58 11.59 0.79
N PRO A 80 13.14 12.74 1.22
CA PRO A 80 13.76 12.90 2.54
C PRO A 80 12.74 13.19 3.65
N ALA A 81 11.62 12.45 3.67
CA ALA A 81 10.67 12.58 4.76
C ALA A 81 11.30 12.17 6.10
N PRO A 82 11.01 12.90 7.19
CA PRO A 82 11.46 12.47 8.51
C PRO A 82 10.77 11.18 8.94
N GLY A 83 11.36 10.47 9.90
CA GLY A 83 10.70 9.37 10.60
C GLY A 83 10.09 9.83 11.92
N ASP A 84 9.30 8.95 12.54
CA ASP A 84 8.67 9.19 13.85
C ASP A 84 8.87 8.00 14.81
N PRO A 85 9.92 8.00 15.65
CA PRO A 85 10.12 6.96 16.64
C PRO A 85 8.98 6.87 17.68
N GLY A 86 8.21 7.93 17.87
CA GLY A 86 7.03 7.93 18.74
C GLY A 86 5.93 7.04 18.16
N LEU A 87 5.64 7.21 16.86
CA LEU A 87 4.70 6.36 16.14
C LEU A 87 5.19 4.90 16.08
N ALA A 88 6.48 4.67 15.85
CA ALA A 88 7.03 3.30 15.86
C ALA A 88 6.76 2.57 17.20
N ARG A 89 7.00 3.24 18.33
CA ARG A 89 6.68 2.69 19.66
C ARG A 89 5.17 2.48 19.85
N ARG A 90 4.36 3.42 19.36
CA ARG A 90 2.89 3.32 19.42
C ARG A 90 2.39 2.12 18.65
N VAL A 91 2.94 1.84 17.46
CA VAL A 91 2.65 0.64 16.67
C VAL A 91 3.00 -0.62 17.45
N GLN A 92 4.20 -0.68 18.04
CA GLN A 92 4.63 -1.81 18.87
C GLN A 92 3.67 -2.05 20.05
N GLU A 93 3.25 -0.99 20.75
CA GLU A 93 2.29 -1.07 21.88
C GLU A 93 0.94 -1.64 21.44
N ILE A 94 0.37 -1.12 20.35
CA ILE A 94 -0.93 -1.56 19.82
C ILE A 94 -0.90 -3.03 19.42
N LEU A 95 0.23 -3.48 18.88
CA LEU A 95 0.37 -4.84 18.38
C LEU A 95 0.75 -5.87 19.45
N GLN A 96 0.95 -5.49 20.71
CA GLN A 96 1.19 -6.46 21.79
C GLN A 96 0.03 -7.46 21.90
N PRO A 97 0.27 -8.77 22.17
CA PRO A 97 1.57 -9.37 22.52
C PRO A 97 2.44 -9.79 21.32
N LEU A 98 2.13 -9.38 20.09
CA LEU A 98 2.98 -9.63 18.93
C LEU A 98 4.35 -8.97 19.15
N THR A 99 5.42 -9.72 18.89
CA THR A 99 6.77 -9.17 18.85
C THR A 99 6.92 -8.32 17.60
N VAL A 100 7.17 -7.04 17.78
CA VAL A 100 7.48 -6.08 16.70
C VAL A 100 8.88 -5.55 16.94
N GLU A 101 9.80 -5.83 16.01
CA GLU A 101 11.20 -5.42 16.13
C GLU A 101 11.40 -4.00 15.60
N PHE A 102 12.21 -3.20 16.29
CA PHE A 102 12.60 -1.89 15.79
C PHE A 102 13.74 -2.03 14.78
N ASP A 103 13.53 -1.54 13.56
CA ASP A 103 14.53 -1.53 12.51
C ASP A 103 15.02 -0.11 12.25
N SER A 104 16.31 0.12 12.42
CA SER A 104 16.99 1.38 12.12
C SER A 104 17.72 1.38 10.77
N SER A 105 17.76 0.23 10.10
CA SER A 105 18.49 0.01 8.86
C SER A 105 17.63 0.13 7.61
N TRP A 106 16.34 -0.32 7.70
CA TRP A 106 15.40 -0.13 6.62
C TRP A 106 15.06 1.36 6.46
N GLY A 107 14.74 1.76 5.25
CA GLY A 107 14.35 3.13 4.94
C GLY A 107 12.95 3.19 4.35
N LEU A 108 12.74 4.09 3.40
CA LEU A 108 11.53 4.15 2.59
C LEU A 108 11.80 3.46 1.26
N ASP A 109 11.12 2.34 0.99
CA ASP A 109 11.22 1.62 -0.27
C ASP A 109 10.41 2.31 -1.40
N HIS A 110 10.59 1.86 -2.65
CA HIS A 110 9.96 2.55 -3.77
C HIS A 110 8.44 2.44 -3.77
N GLY A 111 7.84 1.40 -3.23
CA GLY A 111 6.40 1.31 -3.05
C GLY A 111 5.87 2.47 -2.21
N THR A 112 6.62 2.87 -1.19
CA THR A 112 6.28 3.99 -0.31
C THR A 112 6.63 5.34 -0.95
N TRP A 113 7.90 5.58 -1.30
CA TRP A 113 8.30 6.93 -1.70
C TRP A 113 7.83 7.35 -3.09
N SER A 114 7.65 6.41 -4.04
CA SER A 114 7.19 6.77 -5.39
C SER A 114 5.77 7.32 -5.40
N VAL A 115 4.91 6.82 -4.52
CA VAL A 115 3.56 7.31 -4.30
C VAL A 115 3.57 8.60 -3.47
N LEU A 116 4.24 8.60 -2.32
CA LEU A 116 4.23 9.73 -1.39
C LEU A 116 4.87 10.99 -1.99
N LYS A 117 5.80 10.85 -2.93
CA LYS A 117 6.36 11.97 -3.71
C LYS A 117 5.27 12.77 -4.47
N HIS A 118 4.16 12.14 -4.83
CA HIS A 118 3.03 12.80 -5.47
C HIS A 118 1.97 13.25 -4.46
N VAL A 119 1.73 12.45 -3.42
CA VAL A 119 0.71 12.74 -2.40
C VAL A 119 1.16 13.87 -1.47
N TYR A 120 2.41 13.84 -1.01
CA TYR A 120 3.05 14.83 -0.13
C TYR A 120 4.42 15.24 -0.69
N PRO A 121 4.45 16.06 -1.75
CA PRO A 121 5.68 16.37 -2.49
C PRO A 121 6.73 17.11 -1.67
N ASP A 122 6.34 17.83 -0.62
CA ASP A 122 7.27 18.57 0.25
C ASP A 122 8.04 17.67 1.20
N ALA A 123 7.70 16.37 1.28
CA ALA A 123 8.32 15.35 2.15
C ALA A 123 8.41 15.80 3.63
N ASP A 124 7.44 16.58 4.10
CA ASP A 124 7.42 17.20 5.43
C ASP A 124 6.51 16.47 6.43
N VAL A 125 5.86 15.39 6.00
CA VAL A 125 5.08 14.51 6.86
C VAL A 125 5.96 13.33 7.28
N PRO A 126 6.13 13.04 8.58
CA PRO A 126 6.90 11.89 9.05
C PRO A 126 6.33 10.57 8.53
N VAL A 127 7.22 9.65 8.13
CA VAL A 127 6.85 8.32 7.61
C VAL A 127 7.51 7.23 8.42
N VAL A 128 6.71 6.27 8.87
CA VAL A 128 7.13 5.01 9.49
C VAL A 128 6.65 3.87 8.63
N GLN A 129 7.50 2.89 8.34
CA GLN A 129 7.10 1.67 7.64
C GLN A 129 6.95 0.50 8.61
N LEU A 130 5.92 -0.31 8.37
CA LEU A 130 5.70 -1.61 9.01
C LEU A 130 5.95 -2.70 7.98
N SER A 131 6.77 -3.72 8.32
CA SER A 131 7.00 -4.85 7.45
C SER A 131 5.78 -5.77 7.35
N ILE A 132 5.74 -6.54 6.29
CA ILE A 132 4.81 -7.65 6.10
C ILE A 132 5.56 -8.94 6.46
N ASP A 133 5.02 -9.71 7.40
CA ASP A 133 5.61 -10.99 7.81
C ASP A 133 5.30 -12.09 6.78
N GLU A 134 6.27 -12.44 5.96
CA GLU A 134 6.13 -13.43 4.88
C GLU A 134 5.78 -14.85 5.36
N THR A 135 5.94 -15.11 6.67
CA THR A 135 5.67 -16.43 7.27
C THR A 135 4.22 -16.59 7.71
N GLN A 136 3.42 -15.51 7.63
CA GLN A 136 2.07 -15.48 8.16
C GLN A 136 1.00 -15.53 7.06
N PRO A 137 -0.17 -16.12 7.34
CA PRO A 137 -1.28 -16.15 6.38
C PRO A 137 -1.96 -14.79 6.23
N ALA A 138 -2.71 -14.60 5.15
CA ALA A 138 -3.44 -13.35 4.87
C ALA A 138 -4.38 -12.92 6.01
N SER A 139 -4.96 -13.88 6.74
CA SER A 139 -5.80 -13.61 7.91
C SER A 139 -5.05 -12.92 9.06
N PHE A 140 -3.76 -13.21 9.24
CA PHE A 140 -2.92 -12.51 10.21
C PHE A 140 -2.78 -11.03 9.82
N HIS A 141 -2.49 -10.73 8.57
CA HIS A 141 -2.32 -9.37 8.07
C HIS A 141 -3.61 -8.56 8.18
N PHE A 142 -4.75 -9.17 7.90
CA PHE A 142 -6.05 -8.54 8.11
C PHE A 142 -6.27 -8.20 9.59
N GLU A 143 -5.95 -9.12 10.51
CA GLU A 143 -6.07 -8.86 11.95
C GLU A 143 -5.13 -7.75 12.43
N ILE A 144 -3.90 -7.69 11.92
CA ILE A 144 -2.99 -6.58 12.22
C ILE A 144 -3.58 -5.24 11.75
N GLY A 145 -4.12 -5.18 10.54
CA GLY A 145 -4.78 -3.98 10.02
C GLY A 145 -5.94 -3.52 10.93
N ARG A 146 -6.76 -4.47 11.41
CA ARG A 146 -7.86 -4.20 12.36
C ARG A 146 -7.35 -3.61 13.68
N ARG A 147 -6.25 -4.12 14.20
CA ARG A 147 -5.63 -3.61 15.45
C ARG A 147 -5.02 -2.23 15.28
N LEU A 148 -4.54 -1.88 14.08
CA LEU A 148 -3.96 -0.57 13.77
C LEU A 148 -5.03 0.51 13.51
N ALA A 149 -6.29 0.16 13.29
CA ALA A 149 -7.37 1.10 13.00
C ALA A 149 -7.46 2.31 13.95
N PRO A 150 -7.23 2.19 15.29
CA PRO A 150 -7.26 3.32 16.21
C PRO A 150 -6.29 4.45 15.86
N LEU A 151 -5.18 4.19 15.18
CA LEU A 151 -4.21 5.20 14.76
C LEU A 151 -4.83 6.28 13.87
N ARG A 152 -5.86 5.95 13.10
CA ARG A 152 -6.59 6.91 12.26
C ARG A 152 -7.22 8.03 13.10
N GLY A 153 -7.71 7.72 14.31
CA GLY A 153 -8.22 8.70 15.29
C GLY A 153 -7.10 9.47 16.01
N GLU A 154 -5.85 9.04 15.93
CA GLU A 154 -4.67 9.71 16.45
C GLU A 154 -4.01 10.65 15.42
N ASN A 155 -4.71 10.95 14.32
CA ASN A 155 -4.24 11.74 13.18
C ASN A 155 -3.06 11.10 12.44
N ILE A 156 -3.03 9.78 12.37
CA ILE A 156 -2.07 8.99 11.59
C ILE A 156 -2.77 8.46 10.33
N LEU A 157 -2.19 8.74 9.16
CA LEU A 157 -2.65 8.19 7.90
C LEU A 157 -2.09 6.78 7.72
N ILE A 158 -2.97 5.79 7.60
CA ILE A 158 -2.57 4.42 7.24
C ILE A 158 -2.54 4.32 5.72
N VAL A 159 -1.38 3.95 5.18
CA VAL A 159 -1.15 3.78 3.75
C VAL A 159 -0.72 2.34 3.47
N GLY A 160 -1.47 1.65 2.63
CA GLY A 160 -1.03 0.40 2.00
C GLY A 160 -0.49 0.69 0.61
N SER A 161 0.64 0.12 0.26
CA SER A 161 1.23 0.27 -1.09
C SER A 161 1.56 -1.09 -1.68
N GLY A 162 0.87 -1.42 -2.76
CA GLY A 162 0.96 -2.71 -3.45
C GLY A 162 0.18 -2.66 -4.76
N ASN A 163 -0.40 -3.77 -5.18
CA ASN A 163 -1.30 -3.85 -6.33
C ASN A 163 -2.30 -4.99 -6.12
N LEU A 164 -3.57 -4.73 -6.34
CA LEU A 164 -4.63 -5.73 -6.21
C LEU A 164 -4.44 -6.90 -7.20
N VAL A 165 -4.02 -6.58 -8.42
CA VAL A 165 -3.53 -7.52 -9.42
C VAL A 165 -2.06 -7.22 -9.67
N HIS A 166 -1.18 -8.22 -9.54
CA HIS A 166 0.26 -8.05 -9.76
C HIS A 166 0.89 -9.30 -10.36
N ASN A 167 0.88 -9.40 -11.69
CA ASN A 167 1.50 -10.54 -12.40
C ASN A 167 2.56 -10.05 -13.40
N LEU A 168 3.80 -9.96 -12.94
CA LEU A 168 4.94 -9.56 -13.79
C LEU A 168 5.29 -10.58 -14.89
N HIS A 169 4.89 -11.85 -14.73
CA HIS A 169 5.09 -12.86 -15.79
C HIS A 169 4.19 -12.63 -16.99
N ALA A 170 2.99 -12.06 -16.75
CA ALA A 170 2.05 -11.71 -17.80
C ALA A 170 2.19 -10.26 -18.28
N TYR A 171 3.02 -9.43 -17.61
CA TYR A 171 3.17 -8.01 -17.93
C TYR A 171 3.73 -7.81 -19.35
N ALA A 172 3.10 -6.93 -20.12
CA ALA A 172 3.43 -6.67 -21.53
C ALA A 172 4.66 -5.74 -21.67
N TRP A 173 5.83 -6.22 -21.29
CA TRP A 173 7.10 -5.47 -21.34
C TRP A 173 7.38 -4.90 -22.74
N GLY A 174 7.52 -3.55 -22.82
CA GLY A 174 7.86 -2.87 -24.07
C GLY A 174 6.80 -2.95 -25.18
N ARG A 175 5.59 -3.39 -24.85
CA ARG A 175 4.47 -3.49 -25.77
C ARG A 175 3.36 -2.54 -25.35
N HIS A 176 2.70 -1.93 -26.34
CA HIS A 176 1.46 -1.23 -26.05
C HIS A 176 0.35 -2.30 -25.89
N MET A 177 -0.28 -2.32 -24.72
CA MET A 177 -1.47 -3.12 -24.48
C MET A 177 -2.67 -2.18 -24.47
N PRO A 178 -3.53 -2.25 -25.52
CA PRO A 178 -4.73 -1.41 -25.55
C PRO A 178 -5.73 -1.81 -24.47
N ASP A 179 -5.81 -3.12 -24.17
CA ASP A 179 -6.78 -3.68 -23.23
C ASP A 179 -6.08 -4.57 -22.19
N PRO A 180 -6.49 -4.51 -20.91
CA PRO A 180 -6.05 -5.46 -19.90
C PRO A 180 -6.48 -6.90 -20.21
N TYR A 181 -5.86 -7.88 -19.54
CA TYR A 181 -6.34 -9.24 -19.59
C TYR A 181 -7.69 -9.40 -18.91
N ASP A 182 -8.59 -10.21 -19.49
CA ASP A 182 -9.94 -10.42 -18.95
C ASP A 182 -9.91 -10.91 -17.49
N TRP A 183 -9.02 -11.85 -17.17
CA TRP A 183 -8.87 -12.36 -15.80
C TRP A 183 -8.47 -11.29 -14.79
N ALA A 184 -7.69 -10.29 -15.21
CA ALA A 184 -7.28 -9.19 -14.34
C ALA A 184 -8.45 -8.25 -14.03
N ILE A 185 -9.26 -7.93 -15.05
CA ILE A 185 -10.46 -7.11 -14.90
C ILE A 185 -11.52 -7.83 -14.07
N HIS A 186 -11.75 -9.13 -14.33
CA HIS A 186 -12.76 -9.91 -13.62
C HIS A 186 -12.43 -9.99 -12.13
N PHE A 187 -11.18 -10.35 -11.80
CA PHE A 187 -10.76 -10.43 -10.40
C PHE A 187 -10.83 -9.07 -9.69
N GLU A 188 -10.37 -7.98 -10.34
CA GLU A 188 -10.48 -6.64 -9.76
C GLU A 188 -11.94 -6.25 -9.50
N HIS A 189 -12.83 -6.51 -10.46
CA HIS A 189 -14.25 -6.22 -10.33
C HIS A 189 -14.90 -7.01 -9.18
N GLU A 190 -14.64 -8.31 -9.09
CA GLU A 190 -15.16 -9.17 -8.02
C GLU A 190 -14.61 -8.73 -6.64
N ALA A 191 -13.32 -8.46 -6.55
CA ALA A 191 -12.70 -7.98 -5.31
C ALA A 191 -13.31 -6.65 -4.85
N LYS A 192 -13.53 -5.69 -5.76
CA LYS A 192 -14.20 -4.42 -5.44
C LYS A 192 -15.64 -4.65 -4.93
N ALA A 193 -16.39 -5.53 -5.57
CA ALA A 193 -17.75 -5.85 -5.13
C ALA A 193 -17.77 -6.42 -3.70
N MET A 194 -16.86 -7.35 -3.38
CA MET A 194 -16.72 -7.92 -2.04
C MET A 194 -16.29 -6.86 -1.01
N MET A 195 -15.36 -5.97 -1.35
CA MET A 195 -14.93 -4.86 -0.47
C MET A 195 -16.10 -3.97 -0.08
N VAL A 196 -16.89 -3.54 -1.07
CA VAL A 196 -18.07 -2.68 -0.85
C VAL A 196 -19.14 -3.39 -0.05
N ALA A 197 -19.39 -4.68 -0.33
CA ALA A 197 -20.37 -5.51 0.38
C ALA A 197 -19.94 -5.85 1.83
N GLY A 198 -18.66 -5.65 2.19
CA GLY A 198 -18.12 -6.05 3.48
C GLY A 198 -17.87 -7.55 3.60
N GLU A 199 -17.77 -8.24 2.49
CA GLU A 199 -17.50 -9.67 2.39
C GLU A 199 -16.00 -9.93 2.39
N TYR A 200 -15.34 -9.75 3.54
CA TYR A 200 -13.87 -9.80 3.62
C TYR A 200 -13.30 -11.21 3.66
N LYS A 201 -14.09 -12.20 4.10
CA LYS A 201 -13.59 -13.58 4.21
C LYS A 201 -13.07 -14.13 2.86
N PRO A 202 -13.79 -14.00 1.72
CA PRO A 202 -13.26 -14.44 0.43
C PRO A 202 -11.98 -13.70 0.03
N LEU A 203 -11.85 -12.42 0.35
CA LEU A 203 -10.64 -11.63 0.07
C LEU A 203 -9.44 -12.10 0.90
N ILE A 204 -9.68 -12.54 2.15
CA ILE A 204 -8.65 -13.14 3.01
C ILE A 204 -8.25 -14.52 2.47
N ASP A 205 -9.24 -15.31 2.05
CA ASP A 205 -9.05 -16.66 1.48
C ASP A 205 -8.92 -16.61 -0.06
N TYR A 206 -8.30 -15.57 -0.62
CA TYR A 206 -8.29 -15.26 -2.06
C TYR A 206 -7.85 -16.43 -2.94
N GLU A 207 -7.00 -17.31 -2.44
CA GLU A 207 -6.56 -18.53 -3.14
C GLU A 207 -7.74 -19.46 -3.49
N SER A 208 -8.83 -19.37 -2.71
CA SER A 208 -10.06 -20.15 -2.95
C SER A 208 -10.99 -19.56 -4.02
N LEU A 209 -10.73 -18.33 -4.48
CA LEU A 209 -11.53 -17.65 -5.50
C LEU A 209 -11.30 -18.21 -6.92
N GLY A 210 -10.35 -19.11 -7.08
CA GLY A 210 -10.13 -19.84 -8.32
C GLY A 210 -9.01 -19.30 -9.21
N PRO A 211 -8.96 -19.74 -10.50
CA PRO A 211 -7.80 -19.53 -11.35
C PRO A 211 -7.47 -18.05 -11.63
N GLU A 212 -8.48 -17.18 -11.76
CA GLU A 212 -8.27 -15.78 -12.05
C GLU A 212 -7.64 -15.04 -10.86
N ALA A 213 -8.02 -15.40 -9.64
CA ALA A 213 -7.37 -14.90 -8.43
C ALA A 213 -5.90 -15.33 -8.36
N MET A 214 -5.60 -16.59 -8.68
CA MET A 214 -4.23 -17.12 -8.69
C MET A 214 -3.36 -16.52 -9.79
N LEU A 215 -3.97 -16.16 -10.94
CA LEU A 215 -3.28 -15.38 -11.98
C LEU A 215 -3.05 -13.93 -11.55
N SER A 216 -3.99 -13.37 -10.83
CA SER A 216 -3.92 -11.97 -10.37
C SER A 216 -2.95 -11.78 -9.21
N VAL A 217 -2.86 -12.78 -8.32
CA VAL A 217 -2.04 -12.75 -7.10
C VAL A 217 -1.12 -13.99 -7.07
N PRO A 218 -0.13 -14.07 -7.97
CA PRO A 218 0.81 -15.21 -7.99
C PRO A 218 1.69 -15.27 -6.74
N THR A 219 1.92 -14.14 -6.08
CA THR A 219 2.59 -14.02 -4.78
C THR A 219 1.83 -13.00 -3.93
N PRO A 220 1.77 -13.17 -2.60
CA PRO A 220 0.90 -12.36 -1.74
C PRO A 220 1.41 -10.95 -1.45
N ASP A 221 2.70 -10.69 -1.62
CA ASP A 221 3.40 -9.48 -1.20
C ASP A 221 2.66 -8.18 -1.62
N HIS A 222 2.26 -8.06 -2.89
CA HIS A 222 1.57 -6.87 -3.41
C HIS A 222 0.09 -6.80 -3.05
N TYR A 223 -0.52 -7.93 -2.73
CA TYR A 223 -1.92 -8.02 -2.34
C TYR A 223 -2.15 -7.66 -0.87
N LEU A 224 -1.27 -8.13 0.02
CA LEU A 224 -1.43 -8.02 1.46
C LEU A 224 -1.60 -6.58 1.99
N PRO A 225 -0.90 -5.53 1.48
CA PRO A 225 -1.11 -4.16 1.94
C PRO A 225 -2.55 -3.66 1.85
N MET A 226 -3.32 -4.15 0.87
CA MET A 226 -4.75 -3.85 0.72
C MET A 226 -5.54 -4.37 1.92
N LEU A 227 -5.22 -5.57 2.42
CA LEU A 227 -5.92 -6.16 3.57
C LEU A 227 -5.72 -5.34 4.86
N TYR A 228 -4.55 -4.73 5.08
CA TYR A 228 -4.32 -3.84 6.22
C TYR A 228 -5.23 -2.62 6.17
N VAL A 229 -5.34 -1.99 5.00
CA VAL A 229 -6.20 -0.82 4.80
C VAL A 229 -7.67 -1.19 4.94
N LEU A 230 -8.09 -2.27 4.28
CA LEU A 230 -9.48 -2.76 4.33
C LEU A 230 -9.91 -3.10 5.76
N ALA A 231 -9.05 -3.76 6.54
CA ALA A 231 -9.31 -4.14 7.91
C ALA A 231 -9.39 -2.95 8.89
N SER A 232 -8.84 -1.80 8.51
CA SER A 232 -8.92 -0.57 9.32
C SER A 232 -10.26 0.17 9.20
N ARG A 233 -11.16 -0.31 8.32
CA ARG A 233 -12.50 0.24 8.13
C ARG A 233 -13.32 0.17 9.42
N GLN A 234 -13.99 1.27 9.76
CA GLN A 234 -14.94 1.33 10.87
C GLN A 234 -16.39 1.19 10.37
N GLU A 235 -17.29 0.88 11.27
CA GLU A 235 -18.70 0.75 10.95
C GLU A 235 -19.27 2.06 10.38
N GLY A 236 -19.99 1.97 9.27
CA GLY A 236 -20.58 3.12 8.58
C GLY A 236 -19.66 3.84 7.60
N GLU A 237 -18.36 3.54 7.58
CA GLU A 237 -17.45 4.15 6.59
C GLU A 237 -17.68 3.60 5.19
N VAL A 238 -17.50 4.47 4.20
CA VAL A 238 -17.64 4.14 2.78
C VAL A 238 -16.29 3.72 2.22
N ILE A 239 -16.31 2.77 1.29
CA ILE A 239 -15.14 2.44 0.45
C ILE A 239 -15.33 3.10 -0.90
N THR A 240 -14.31 3.82 -1.36
CA THR A 240 -14.27 4.45 -2.68
C THR A 240 -13.02 4.03 -3.44
N PHE A 241 -13.09 4.15 -4.77
CA PHE A 241 -12.00 3.81 -5.67
C PHE A 241 -11.65 5.03 -6.55
N PRO A 242 -10.90 6.00 -6.02
CA PRO A 242 -10.64 7.26 -6.72
C PRO A 242 -9.75 7.12 -7.97
N ILE A 243 -9.01 6.02 -8.07
CA ILE A 243 -8.17 5.71 -9.23
C ILE A 243 -8.39 4.24 -9.60
N GLU A 244 -8.60 4.00 -10.88
CA GLU A 244 -8.77 2.67 -11.46
C GLU A 244 -7.95 2.55 -12.74
N GLY A 245 -7.67 1.33 -13.15
CA GLY A 245 -6.96 1.01 -14.37
C GLY A 245 -5.95 -0.12 -14.17
N VAL A 246 -5.55 -0.73 -15.28
CA VAL A 246 -4.57 -1.82 -15.29
C VAL A 246 -3.45 -1.45 -16.25
N ASP A 247 -2.23 -1.40 -15.77
CA ASP A 247 -1.04 -1.14 -16.56
C ASP A 247 -0.45 -2.44 -17.11
N GLY A 248 0.06 -2.39 -18.36
CA GLY A 248 0.70 -3.53 -19.01
C GLY A 248 -0.12 -4.82 -19.05
N GLY A 249 -1.45 -4.71 -18.90
CA GLY A 249 -2.40 -5.80 -18.97
C GLY A 249 -2.60 -6.58 -17.66
N SER A 250 -1.69 -6.47 -16.68
CA SER A 250 -1.66 -7.36 -15.50
C SER A 250 -1.22 -6.69 -14.19
N ILE A 251 -1.16 -5.35 -14.14
CA ILE A 251 -0.84 -4.60 -12.91
C ILE A 251 -1.97 -3.62 -12.61
N SER A 252 -2.76 -3.89 -11.59
CA SER A 252 -3.84 -3.00 -11.17
C SER A 252 -3.28 -1.74 -10.53
N MET A 253 -3.70 -0.59 -11.05
CA MET A 253 -3.39 0.73 -10.49
C MET A 253 -4.48 1.22 -9.53
N LEU A 254 -5.37 0.30 -9.11
CA LEU A 254 -6.47 0.60 -8.22
C LEU A 254 -5.98 1.31 -6.96
N THR A 255 -6.59 2.44 -6.65
CA THR A 255 -6.48 3.08 -5.34
C THR A 255 -7.81 2.91 -4.61
N MET A 256 -7.75 2.37 -3.39
CA MET A 256 -8.91 2.21 -2.52
C MET A 256 -8.77 3.15 -1.32
N GLN A 257 -9.83 3.87 -1.00
CA GLN A 257 -9.92 4.70 0.19
C GLN A 257 -11.07 4.22 1.09
N VAL A 258 -10.81 4.16 2.37
CA VAL A 258 -11.74 3.85 3.45
C VAL A 258 -11.94 5.11 4.29
N GLY A 259 -13.19 5.56 4.43
CA GLY A 259 -13.53 6.77 5.18
C GLY A 259 -13.64 8.02 4.35
#